data_ef9ba9557920918fb4075ce7ad428558
#
_entry.id   ef9ba9557920918fb4075ce7ad428558
#
_cell.length_a   1.000
_cell.length_b   1.000
_cell.length_c   1.000
_cell.angle_alpha   90.00
_cell.angle_beta   90.00
_cell.angle_gamma   90.00
#
_symmetry.space_group_name_H-M   'P 1'
#
loop_
_entity.id
_entity.type
_entity.pdbx_description
1 polymer ?
#
loop_
_entity_poly.entity_id
_entity_poly.type
_entity_poly.pdbx_seq_one_letter_code
_entity_poly.pdbx_strand_id
1 'polypeptide(L)'
;MPLSQDTLRFIREHRRDDVRSLALQARRYPSVDMPAAITQISGWQIAKEKIPAWAENEHILYPAHLSLEQCSSQATAQYKAEIITNLLHTEQEHPAQNSTPASAGTFTDLTGGFGIDCSFLSCCFGHATY
;
A
#
# COMPACT_ATOMS: atom_id res chain seq x y z
N MET A 1 -10.83 6.45 14.47
CA MET A 1 -11.85 5.57 15.07
C MET A 1 -12.00 4.33 14.20
N PRO A 2 -12.19 3.14 14.75
CA PRO A 2 -12.48 1.96 13.94
C PRO A 2 -13.81 2.12 13.21
N LEU A 3 -13.89 1.62 11.98
CA LEU A 3 -15.13 1.63 11.20
C LEU A 3 -16.18 0.70 11.83
N SER A 4 -17.46 1.11 11.82
CA SER A 4 -18.54 0.27 12.32
C SER A 4 -18.74 -0.98 11.45
N GLN A 5 -19.34 -2.04 12.00
CA GLN A 5 -19.62 -3.27 11.25
C GLN A 5 -20.54 -3.02 10.05
N ASP A 6 -21.50 -2.10 10.19
CA ASP A 6 -22.39 -1.73 9.09
C ASP A 6 -21.62 -1.02 7.98
N THR A 7 -20.69 -0.13 8.33
CA THR A 7 -19.82 0.54 7.36
C THR A 7 -18.90 -0.46 6.64
N LEU A 8 -18.28 -1.40 7.36
CA LEU A 8 -17.42 -2.44 6.77
C LEU A 8 -18.21 -3.36 5.82
N ARG A 9 -19.42 -3.74 6.19
CA ARG A 9 -20.30 -4.53 5.33
C ARG A 9 -20.67 -3.77 4.07
N PHE A 10 -21.06 -2.52 4.20
CA PHE A 10 -21.39 -1.64 3.09
C PHE A 10 -20.22 -1.50 2.11
N ILE A 11 -19.00 -1.28 2.60
CA ILE A 11 -17.79 -1.19 1.77
C ILE A 11 -17.60 -2.48 0.95
N ARG A 12 -17.74 -3.65 1.56
CA ARG A 12 -17.58 -4.94 0.86
C ARG A 12 -18.62 -5.17 -0.22
N GLU A 13 -19.88 -4.84 0.06
CA GLU A 13 -21.00 -5.01 -0.88
C GLU A 13 -20.91 -4.06 -2.08
N HIS A 14 -20.46 -2.82 -1.84
CA HIS A 14 -20.48 -1.74 -2.82
C HIS A 14 -19.11 -1.35 -3.39
N ARG A 15 -18.05 -2.08 -3.11
CA ARG A 15 -16.68 -1.72 -3.51
C ARG A 15 -16.45 -1.57 -5.02
N ARG A 16 -17.38 -2.07 -5.86
CA ARG A 16 -17.32 -1.98 -7.33
C ARG A 16 -18.28 -0.96 -7.91
N ASP A 17 -19.11 -0.34 -7.08
CA ASP A 17 -20.13 0.59 -7.52
C ASP A 17 -19.53 2.00 -7.74
N ASP A 18 -20.26 2.82 -8.50
CA ASP A 18 -19.84 4.20 -8.72
C ASP A 18 -19.93 5.02 -7.44
N VAL A 19 -18.81 5.55 -7.01
CA VAL A 19 -18.63 6.31 -5.76
C VAL A 19 -19.54 7.55 -5.70
N ARG A 20 -19.76 8.21 -6.84
CA ARG A 20 -20.60 9.40 -6.91
C ARG A 20 -22.06 9.04 -6.69
N SER A 21 -22.51 7.96 -7.29
CA SER A 21 -23.87 7.44 -7.10
C SER A 21 -24.12 7.02 -5.65
N LEU A 22 -23.14 6.39 -4.99
CA LEU A 22 -23.22 6.03 -3.57
C LEU A 22 -23.33 7.28 -2.67
N ALA A 23 -22.54 8.31 -2.95
CA ALA A 23 -22.59 9.57 -2.20
C ALA A 23 -23.98 10.22 -2.23
N LEU A 24 -24.65 10.20 -3.39
CA LEU A 24 -26.01 10.75 -3.54
C LEU A 24 -27.05 9.94 -2.76
N GLN A 25 -26.78 8.67 -2.49
CA GLN A 25 -27.68 7.76 -1.77
C GLN A 25 -27.44 7.74 -0.25
N ALA A 26 -26.54 8.55 0.29
CA ALA A 26 -26.14 8.54 1.71
C ALA A 26 -27.33 8.52 2.69
N ARG A 27 -28.41 9.23 2.38
CA ARG A 27 -29.62 9.27 3.23
C ARG A 27 -30.33 7.93 3.39
N ARG A 28 -30.09 6.96 2.51
CA ARG A 28 -30.69 5.61 2.58
C ARG A 28 -29.98 4.71 3.59
N TYR A 29 -28.78 5.08 4.02
CA TYR A 29 -27.90 4.27 4.87
C TYR A 29 -27.49 5.05 6.13
N PRO A 30 -28.44 5.35 7.05
CA PRO A 30 -28.16 6.21 8.20
C PRO A 30 -27.18 5.59 9.22
N SER A 31 -26.99 4.28 9.23
CA SER A 31 -26.04 3.57 10.10
C SER A 31 -24.62 3.48 9.53
N VAL A 32 -24.42 3.92 8.28
CA VAL A 32 -23.13 3.86 7.58
C VAL A 32 -22.43 5.21 7.66
N ASP A 33 -21.17 5.22 8.08
CA ASP A 33 -20.28 6.37 7.91
C ASP A 33 -19.96 6.52 6.42
N MET A 34 -20.84 7.23 5.69
CA MET A 34 -20.73 7.34 4.23
C MET A 34 -19.44 8.03 3.77
N PRO A 35 -18.94 9.11 4.38
CA PRO A 35 -17.64 9.69 4.02
C PRO A 35 -16.50 8.70 4.14
N ALA A 36 -16.45 7.96 5.24
CA ALA A 36 -15.42 6.93 5.43
C ALA A 36 -15.58 5.77 4.43
N ALA A 37 -16.82 5.29 4.20
CA ALA A 37 -17.08 4.24 3.23
C ALA A 37 -16.65 4.63 1.81
N ILE A 38 -16.98 5.84 1.36
CA ILE A 38 -16.58 6.37 0.06
C ILE A 38 -15.06 6.43 -0.07
N THR A 39 -14.37 6.90 0.96
CA THR A 39 -12.90 6.94 0.98
C THR A 39 -12.31 5.54 0.79
N GLN A 40 -12.81 4.54 1.51
CA GLN A 40 -12.32 3.17 1.41
C GLN A 40 -12.66 2.52 0.06
N ILE A 41 -13.87 2.72 -0.47
CA ILE A 41 -14.29 2.19 -1.77
C ILE A 41 -13.44 2.81 -2.89
N SER A 42 -13.29 4.14 -2.92
CA SER A 42 -12.44 4.83 -3.90
C SER A 42 -10.99 4.37 -3.80
N GLY A 43 -10.46 4.25 -2.59
CA GLY A 43 -9.11 3.77 -2.34
C GLY A 43 -8.90 2.35 -2.87
N TRP A 44 -9.84 1.44 -2.61
CA TRP A 44 -9.79 0.07 -3.13
C TRP A 44 -9.85 0.02 -4.66
N GLN A 45 -10.68 0.85 -5.30
CA GLN A 45 -10.79 0.91 -6.77
C GLN A 45 -9.47 1.35 -7.41
N ILE A 46 -8.80 2.36 -6.85
CA ILE A 46 -7.47 2.80 -7.31
C ILE A 46 -6.43 1.70 -7.05
N ALA A 47 -6.42 1.12 -5.85
CA ALA A 47 -5.45 0.09 -5.48
C ALA A 47 -5.57 -1.15 -6.35
N LYS A 48 -6.79 -1.55 -6.74
CA LYS A 48 -7.02 -2.69 -7.62
C LYS A 48 -6.28 -2.57 -8.96
N GLU A 49 -6.16 -1.36 -9.50
CA GLU A 49 -5.45 -1.11 -10.75
C GLU A 49 -3.95 -0.87 -10.54
N LYS A 50 -3.61 -0.14 -9.48
CA LYS A 50 -2.26 0.36 -9.26
C LYS A 50 -1.40 -0.57 -8.41
N ILE A 51 -2.01 -1.25 -7.44
CA ILE A 51 -1.34 -2.10 -6.46
C ILE A 51 -2.21 -3.35 -6.18
N PRO A 52 -2.39 -4.25 -7.17
CA PRO A 52 -3.29 -5.38 -7.05
C PRO A 52 -3.07 -6.24 -5.80
N ALA A 53 -1.82 -6.48 -5.41
CA ALA A 53 -1.49 -7.25 -4.22
C ALA A 53 -2.10 -6.67 -2.93
N TRP A 54 -2.26 -5.35 -2.85
CA TRP A 54 -2.90 -4.71 -1.70
C TRP A 54 -4.41 -4.78 -1.76
N ALA A 55 -5.00 -4.74 -2.97
CA ALA A 55 -6.45 -4.83 -3.15
C ALA A 55 -7.01 -6.22 -2.77
N GLU A 56 -6.17 -7.25 -2.74
CA GLU A 56 -6.51 -8.60 -2.27
C GLU A 56 -6.54 -8.71 -0.74
N ASN A 57 -5.90 -7.79 -0.03
CA ASN A 57 -5.86 -7.79 1.43
C ASN A 57 -6.99 -6.93 2.01
N GLU A 58 -7.97 -7.59 2.64
CA GLU A 58 -9.16 -6.92 3.22
C GLU A 58 -8.87 -6.10 4.48
N HIS A 59 -7.65 -6.21 5.05
CA HIS A 59 -7.26 -5.47 6.25
C HIS A 59 -6.61 -4.12 5.96
N ILE A 60 -6.34 -3.81 4.70
CA ILE A 60 -5.76 -2.52 4.33
C ILE A 60 -6.81 -1.41 4.41
N LEU A 61 -6.46 -0.35 5.14
CA LEU A 61 -7.21 0.90 5.16
C LEU A 61 -6.55 1.89 4.21
N TYR A 62 -7.33 2.40 3.29
CA TYR A 62 -6.84 3.32 2.27
C TYR A 62 -6.88 4.76 2.76
N PRO A 63 -5.84 5.57 2.48
CA PRO A 63 -5.82 6.99 2.77
C PRO A 63 -6.72 7.77 1.81
N ALA A 64 -6.79 9.08 2.00
CA ALA A 64 -7.46 9.95 1.05
C ALA A 64 -6.88 9.78 -0.37
N HIS A 65 -7.73 9.93 -1.37
CA HIS A 65 -7.49 9.68 -2.81
C HIS A 65 -6.14 10.21 -3.33
N LEU A 66 -5.78 11.44 -2.97
CA LEU A 66 -4.56 12.08 -3.46
C LEU A 66 -3.28 11.31 -3.11
N SER A 67 -3.21 10.75 -1.90
CA SER A 67 -2.04 9.98 -1.47
C SER A 67 -1.83 8.71 -2.29
N LEU A 68 -2.94 8.04 -2.67
CA LEU A 68 -2.89 6.84 -3.52
C LEU A 68 -2.52 7.17 -4.97
N GLU A 69 -2.97 8.30 -5.51
CA GLU A 69 -2.60 8.69 -6.87
C GLU A 69 -1.12 9.03 -7.01
N GLN A 70 -0.52 9.62 -5.99
CA GLN A 70 0.87 10.03 -5.97
C GLN A 70 1.85 8.91 -5.62
N CYS A 71 1.40 7.78 -5.08
CA CYS A 71 2.28 6.67 -4.73
C CYS A 71 2.76 5.89 -5.96
N SER A 72 3.84 5.14 -5.82
CA SER A 72 4.34 4.22 -6.82
C SER A 72 3.30 3.16 -7.19
N SER A 73 3.30 2.71 -8.45
CA SER A 73 2.59 1.49 -8.83
C SER A 73 3.31 0.25 -8.33
N GLN A 74 2.62 -0.86 -8.22
CA GLN A 74 3.22 -2.15 -7.85
C GLN A 74 4.40 -2.50 -8.76
N ALA A 75 4.24 -2.36 -10.09
CA ALA A 75 5.31 -2.63 -11.04
C ALA A 75 6.53 -1.76 -10.81
N THR A 76 6.35 -0.47 -10.52
CA THR A 76 7.45 0.45 -10.22
C THR A 76 8.15 0.07 -8.92
N ALA A 77 7.41 -0.26 -7.87
CA ALA A 77 7.97 -0.65 -6.58
C ALA A 77 8.74 -1.98 -6.68
N GLN A 78 8.21 -2.96 -7.41
CA GLN A 78 8.88 -4.23 -7.70
C GLN A 78 10.18 -4.02 -8.49
N TYR A 79 10.16 -3.19 -9.52
CA TYR A 79 11.35 -2.87 -10.31
C TYR A 79 12.45 -2.22 -9.45
N LYS A 80 12.09 -1.30 -8.56
CA LYS A 80 13.05 -0.72 -7.60
C LYS A 80 13.65 -1.81 -6.68
N ALA A 81 12.84 -2.74 -6.21
CA ALA A 81 13.29 -3.83 -5.36
C ALA A 81 14.26 -4.76 -6.11
N GLU A 82 13.98 -5.08 -7.37
CA GLU A 82 14.89 -5.87 -8.22
C GLU A 82 16.24 -5.20 -8.43
N ILE A 83 16.25 -3.89 -8.74
CA ILE A 83 17.52 -3.13 -8.91
C ILE A 83 18.34 -3.20 -7.62
N ILE A 84 17.72 -2.92 -6.46
CA ILE A 84 18.43 -2.92 -5.18
C ILE A 84 18.95 -4.30 -4.83
N THR A 85 18.15 -5.34 -5.05
CA THR A 85 18.57 -6.73 -4.83
C THR A 85 19.80 -7.07 -5.67
N ASN A 86 19.81 -6.71 -6.95
CA ASN A 86 20.94 -6.95 -7.85
C ASN A 86 22.19 -6.19 -7.40
N LEU A 87 22.07 -4.95 -6.96
CA LEU A 87 23.18 -4.17 -6.43
C LEU A 87 23.79 -4.81 -5.18
N LEU A 88 22.94 -5.25 -4.24
CA LEU A 88 23.40 -5.94 -3.03
C LEU A 88 24.12 -7.27 -3.33
N HIS A 89 23.66 -8.02 -4.32
CA HIS A 89 24.33 -9.25 -4.75
C HIS A 89 25.70 -8.97 -5.41
N THR A 90 25.81 -7.92 -6.22
CA THR A 90 27.08 -7.54 -6.88
C THR A 90 28.15 -7.13 -5.86
N GLU A 91 27.76 -6.46 -4.77
CA GLU A 91 28.69 -6.12 -3.69
C GLU A 91 29.18 -7.35 -2.91
N GLN A 92 28.39 -8.42 -2.86
CA GLN A 92 28.79 -9.68 -2.18
C GLN A 92 29.79 -10.52 -3.02
N GLU A 93 29.79 -10.39 -4.34
CA GLU A 93 30.73 -11.09 -5.23
C GLU A 93 32.17 -10.50 -5.20
N HIS A 94 32.32 -9.26 -4.72
CA HIS A 94 33.60 -8.59 -4.51
C HIS A 94 33.75 -8.10 -3.06
N PRO A 95 33.88 -9.00 -2.07
CA PRO A 95 34.09 -8.58 -0.70
C PRO A 95 35.43 -7.88 -0.56
N ALA A 96 35.44 -6.61 -0.24
CA ALA A 96 36.63 -5.95 0.27
C ALA A 96 37.10 -6.73 1.51
N GLN A 97 38.41 -6.98 1.62
CA GLN A 97 39.06 -7.92 2.56
C GLN A 97 38.76 -7.75 4.06
N ASN A 98 37.80 -6.88 4.46
CA ASN A 98 37.38 -6.58 5.83
C ASN A 98 35.87 -6.54 6.04
N SER A 99 35.05 -7.09 5.14
CA SER A 99 33.61 -7.11 5.36
C SER A 99 33.21 -8.29 6.25
N THR A 100 32.68 -7.99 7.41
CA THR A 100 31.85 -8.89 8.21
C THR A 100 30.77 -9.52 7.30
N PRO A 101 30.39 -10.80 7.50
CA PRO A 101 29.35 -11.45 6.70
C PRO A 101 28.10 -10.56 6.73
N ALA A 102 27.54 -10.31 5.56
CA ALA A 102 26.42 -9.40 5.34
C ALA A 102 25.30 -9.68 6.34
N SER A 103 25.29 -8.94 7.43
CA SER A 103 24.08 -8.75 8.20
C SER A 103 23.08 -8.12 7.24
N ALA A 104 21.90 -8.70 7.13
CA ALA A 104 20.81 -8.15 6.37
C ALA A 104 20.72 -6.63 6.68
N GLY A 105 21.08 -5.79 5.71
CA GLY A 105 21.24 -4.35 5.90
C GLY A 105 19.97 -3.71 6.43
N THR A 106 20.08 -2.47 6.88
CA THR A 106 18.93 -1.67 7.30
C THR A 106 18.51 -0.76 6.15
N PHE A 107 17.21 -0.72 5.87
CA PHE A 107 16.58 0.18 4.91
C PHE A 107 15.75 1.23 5.65
N THR A 108 15.86 2.49 5.25
CA THR A 108 15.03 3.59 5.76
C THR A 108 14.43 4.38 4.61
N ASP A 109 13.11 4.46 4.55
CA ASP A 109 12.40 5.29 3.59
C ASP A 109 12.18 6.68 4.19
N LEU A 110 12.91 7.67 3.67
CA LEU A 110 12.82 9.07 4.11
C LEU A 110 11.67 9.84 3.45
N THR A 111 11.07 9.29 2.41
CA THR A 111 9.99 9.94 1.67
C THR A 111 8.61 9.61 2.25
N GLY A 112 8.50 8.50 2.96
CA GLY A 112 7.30 8.02 3.61
C GLY A 112 6.17 7.75 2.60
N GLY A 113 5.31 8.70 2.41
CA GLY A 113 4.15 8.57 1.55
C GLY A 113 3.17 7.54 2.11
N PHE A 114 2.66 6.63 1.29
CA PHE A 114 1.78 5.55 1.72
C PHE A 114 2.50 4.22 1.97
N GLY A 115 3.84 4.21 1.92
CA GLY A 115 4.66 3.05 2.25
C GLY A 115 4.70 1.96 1.17
N ILE A 116 4.27 2.24 -0.07
CA ILE A 116 4.26 1.25 -1.15
C ILE A 116 5.68 0.79 -1.44
N ASP A 117 6.60 1.72 -1.72
CA ASP A 117 7.98 1.39 -2.00
C ASP A 117 8.62 0.64 -0.83
N CYS A 118 8.40 1.12 0.40
CA CYS A 118 8.88 0.47 1.61
C CYS A 118 8.38 -0.97 1.74
N SER A 119 7.12 -1.23 1.42
CA SER A 119 6.52 -2.58 1.53
C SER A 119 7.18 -3.59 0.60
N PHE A 120 7.55 -3.20 -0.62
CA PHE A 120 8.23 -4.07 -1.58
C PHE A 120 9.74 -4.16 -1.32
N LEU A 121 10.37 -3.07 -0.89
CA LEU A 121 11.79 -3.04 -0.57
C LEU A 121 12.14 -3.76 0.72
N SER A 122 11.24 -3.79 1.70
CA SER A 122 11.49 -4.44 3.00
C SER A 122 11.87 -5.91 2.90
N CYS A 123 11.43 -6.60 1.83
CA CYS A 123 11.80 -7.99 1.57
C CYS A 123 13.30 -8.18 1.29
N CYS A 124 14.00 -7.13 0.85
CA CYS A 124 15.43 -7.18 0.49
C CYS A 124 16.36 -6.94 1.70
N PHE A 125 15.81 -6.56 2.84
CA PHE A 125 16.56 -6.15 4.02
C PHE A 125 16.12 -6.90 5.27
N GLY A 126 17.03 -7.02 6.25
CA GLY A 126 16.70 -7.62 7.54
C GLY A 126 15.88 -6.71 8.44
N HIS A 127 15.97 -5.41 8.24
CA HIS A 127 15.19 -4.42 8.99
C HIS A 127 14.82 -3.24 8.10
N ALA A 128 13.55 -2.85 8.12
CA ALA A 128 13.04 -1.71 7.37
C ALA A 128 12.37 -0.71 8.32
N THR A 129 12.64 0.58 8.13
CA THR A 129 12.01 1.69 8.85
C THR A 129 11.31 2.61 7.86
N TYR A 130 10.12 3.04 8.25
CA TYR A 130 9.22 3.84 7.44
C TYR A 130 8.75 5.05 8.24
#